data_3e32a808ca53aacaee3595ab056e6f2f
#
_entry.id   3e32a808ca53aacaee3595ab056e6f2f
#
_cell.length_a   1.000
_cell.length_b   1.000
_cell.length_c   1.000
_cell.angle_alpha   90.00
_cell.angle_beta   90.00
_cell.angle_gamma   90.00
#
_symmetry.space_group_name_H-M   'P 1'
#
loop_
_entity.id
_entity.type
_entity.pdbx_description
1 polymer ?
#
loop_
_entity_poly.entity_id
_entity_poly.type
_entity_poly.pdbx_seq_one_letter_code
_entity_poly.pdbx_strand_id
1 'polypeptide(L)'
;VINTFASSLSTIVLGDSVDLSWTTFNAISCSGSGDWTGAKVTGSGSETLTLSDIKSYTFTLTCRGEDPQNTVTKSVTVRVTESSSSSNCKTPKNDSTSYWLEDFNNSYLDSNIFSYQIGNGSFAQGIEGWGNNEAQYYTGPGSGTYGNYSNSYDSQTNTTENVFIEDGYLKIQPTYHDTDLFNDPNYGDRSFTFTSGKLVTSSKKIFEQPSRITVCFKVPDGAGFWPAIWFLPQGFIEFNKSWPDDGEIDLMEARGRLPQV
;
A
#
# COMPACT_ATOMS: atom_id res chain seq x y z
N VAL A 1 3.57 33.08 -17.23
CA VAL A 1 2.67 32.28 -16.37
C VAL A 1 3.23 30.89 -16.15
N ILE A 2 2.86 30.26 -15.03
CA ILE A 2 3.26 28.90 -14.69
C ILE A 2 2.23 27.94 -15.27
N ASN A 3 2.62 27.10 -16.24
CA ASN A 3 1.75 26.08 -16.81
C ASN A 3 1.65 24.89 -15.82
N THR A 4 2.79 24.30 -15.47
CA THR A 4 2.89 23.20 -14.51
C THR A 4 3.87 23.55 -13.40
N PHE A 5 3.63 23.04 -12.21
CA PHE A 5 4.58 22.94 -11.11
C PHE A 5 4.16 21.73 -10.27
N ALA A 6 5.03 20.74 -10.17
CA ALA A 6 4.73 19.47 -9.52
C ALA A 6 5.97 18.90 -8.83
N SER A 7 5.77 18.05 -7.84
CA SER A 7 6.76 17.17 -7.27
C SER A 7 6.57 15.74 -7.81
N SER A 8 7.64 14.98 -7.94
CA SER A 8 7.60 13.57 -8.35
C SER A 8 6.81 12.69 -7.37
N LEU A 9 6.86 13.03 -6.09
CA LEU A 9 6.18 12.34 -4.99
C LEU A 9 5.57 13.36 -4.02
N SER A 10 4.44 13.03 -3.41
CA SER A 10 3.81 13.84 -2.36
C SER A 10 4.24 13.44 -0.95
N THR A 11 4.81 12.23 -0.81
CA THR A 11 5.37 11.71 0.45
C THR A 11 6.66 10.96 0.13
N ILE A 12 7.69 11.19 0.94
CA ILE A 12 8.99 10.49 0.86
C ILE A 12 9.48 10.15 2.27
N VAL A 13 10.45 9.27 2.34
CA VAL A 13 11.14 8.91 3.59
C VAL A 13 12.27 9.88 3.88
N LEU A 14 12.59 10.06 5.17
CA LEU A 14 13.71 10.90 5.61
C LEU A 14 15.02 10.51 4.92
N GLY A 15 15.64 11.46 4.26
CA GLY A 15 16.88 11.29 3.52
C GLY A 15 16.70 10.97 2.04
N ASP A 16 15.48 10.66 1.59
CA ASP A 16 15.19 10.48 0.18
C ASP A 16 15.16 11.79 -0.58
N SER A 17 15.22 11.69 -1.89
CA SER A 17 15.17 12.82 -2.80
C SER A 17 13.82 12.92 -3.51
N VAL A 18 13.40 14.13 -3.80
CA VAL A 18 12.22 14.44 -4.61
C VAL A 18 12.60 15.37 -5.75
N ASP A 19 12.02 15.16 -6.92
CA ASP A 19 12.18 16.05 -8.05
C ASP A 19 11.04 17.06 -8.11
N LEU A 20 11.39 18.35 -8.14
CA LEU A 20 10.47 19.41 -8.51
C LEU A 20 10.61 19.69 -10.00
N SER A 21 9.50 19.78 -10.71
CA SER A 21 9.49 20.09 -12.14
C SER A 21 8.48 21.17 -12.46
N TRP A 22 8.80 22.04 -13.42
CA TRP A 22 7.92 23.13 -13.84
C TRP A 22 8.06 23.46 -15.31
N THR A 23 6.98 24.01 -15.85
CA THR A 23 6.98 24.65 -17.16
C THR A 23 6.32 26.01 -17.06
N THR A 24 6.89 26.98 -17.76
CA THR A 24 6.36 28.36 -17.82
C THR A 24 6.27 28.86 -19.25
N PHE A 25 5.37 29.80 -19.49
CA PHE A 25 5.19 30.46 -20.78
C PHE A 25 5.16 31.97 -20.57
N ASN A 26 5.92 32.73 -21.38
CA ASN A 26 6.03 34.20 -21.29
C ASN A 26 6.38 34.68 -19.86
N ALA A 27 7.24 33.96 -19.17
CA ALA A 27 7.83 34.40 -17.93
C ALA A 27 9.19 35.04 -18.18
N ILE A 28 9.45 36.23 -17.59
CA ILE A 28 10.75 36.91 -17.67
C ILE A 28 11.63 36.57 -16.47
N SER A 29 11.04 36.18 -15.36
CA SER A 29 11.76 35.74 -14.16
C SER A 29 10.91 34.79 -13.34
N CYS A 30 11.58 33.84 -12.68
CA CYS A 30 10.97 32.92 -11.71
C CYS A 30 11.85 32.85 -10.45
N SER A 31 11.21 32.67 -9.30
CA SER A 31 11.87 32.49 -8.01
C SER A 31 11.15 31.42 -7.18
N GLY A 32 11.93 30.65 -6.43
CA GLY A 32 11.44 29.76 -5.40
C GLY A 32 11.34 30.46 -4.05
N SER A 33 10.40 30.02 -3.21
CA SER A 33 10.26 30.44 -1.82
C SER A 33 9.70 29.29 -0.96
N GLY A 34 9.57 29.53 0.35
CA GLY A 34 9.26 28.48 1.32
C GLY A 34 10.50 27.65 1.64
N ASP A 35 10.40 26.35 1.58
CA ASP A 35 11.53 25.43 1.82
C ASP A 35 12.48 25.31 0.61
N TRP A 36 12.29 26.12 -0.42
CA TRP A 36 13.03 26.10 -1.68
C TRP A 36 13.23 27.53 -2.24
N THR A 37 14.40 28.10 -2.04
CA THR A 37 14.65 29.50 -2.35
C THR A 37 15.53 29.70 -3.58
N GLY A 38 15.60 30.95 -4.06
CA GLY A 38 16.48 31.36 -5.13
C GLY A 38 15.83 31.52 -6.49
N ALA A 39 16.61 32.07 -7.45
CA ALA A 39 16.16 32.22 -8.84
C ALA A 39 15.99 30.86 -9.52
N LYS A 40 14.94 30.76 -10.35
CA LYS A 40 14.63 29.57 -11.12
C LYS A 40 14.59 29.90 -12.61
N VAL A 41 14.97 28.91 -13.44
CA VAL A 41 14.93 29.07 -14.88
C VAL A 41 13.51 29.30 -15.39
N THR A 42 13.37 30.14 -16.40
CA THR A 42 12.12 30.28 -17.16
C THR A 42 12.04 29.22 -18.25
N GLY A 43 10.84 28.90 -18.71
CA GLY A 43 10.61 27.80 -19.66
C GLY A 43 10.39 26.49 -18.94
N SER A 44 11.19 25.48 -19.21
CA SER A 44 11.15 24.18 -18.51
C SER A 44 12.31 23.99 -17.58
N GLY A 45 12.06 23.51 -16.37
CA GLY A 45 13.10 23.24 -15.38
C GLY A 45 12.76 22.08 -14.46
N SER A 46 13.80 21.51 -13.87
CA SER A 46 13.67 20.53 -12.78
C SER A 46 14.82 20.70 -11.80
N GLU A 47 14.59 20.30 -10.56
CA GLU A 47 15.58 20.36 -9.48
C GLU A 47 15.31 19.20 -8.50
N THR A 48 16.34 18.41 -8.19
CA THR A 48 16.27 17.32 -7.23
C THR A 48 16.67 17.84 -5.85
N LEU A 49 15.84 17.58 -4.85
CA LEU A 49 16.07 17.99 -3.46
C LEU A 49 16.10 16.78 -2.55
N THR A 50 17.13 16.68 -1.71
CA THR A 50 17.17 15.70 -0.61
C THR A 50 16.64 16.37 0.65
N LEU A 51 15.63 15.77 1.28
CA LEU A 51 14.93 16.36 2.42
C LEU A 51 15.40 15.67 3.72
N SER A 52 15.86 16.46 4.68
CA SER A 52 16.58 15.98 5.87
C SER A 52 15.81 16.07 7.19
N ASP A 53 14.58 16.61 7.18
CA ASP A 53 13.78 16.74 8.39
C ASP A 53 12.40 16.13 8.22
N ILE A 54 11.89 15.49 9.26
CA ILE A 54 10.52 14.95 9.30
C ILE A 54 9.54 16.09 9.48
N LYS A 55 9.02 16.59 8.37
CA LYS A 55 8.00 17.65 8.32
C LYS A 55 7.32 17.69 6.96
N SER A 56 6.33 18.54 6.83
CA SER A 56 5.80 18.92 5.52
C SER A 56 6.63 20.09 4.97
N TYR A 57 7.23 19.88 3.81
CA TYR A 57 7.94 20.89 3.05
C TYR A 57 6.97 21.53 2.05
N THR A 58 6.94 22.84 1.98
CA THR A 58 6.14 23.57 0.99
C THR A 58 7.05 24.35 0.06
N PHE A 59 7.02 23.99 -1.20
CA PHE A 59 7.77 24.61 -2.27
C PHE A 59 6.85 25.52 -3.06
N THR A 60 7.25 26.78 -3.23
CA THR A 60 6.44 27.77 -3.92
C THR A 60 7.24 28.37 -5.07
N LEU A 61 6.69 28.30 -6.27
CA LEU A 61 7.24 28.94 -7.47
C LEU A 61 6.43 30.17 -7.80
N THR A 62 7.10 31.31 -7.90
CA THR A 62 6.52 32.58 -8.32
C THR A 62 7.20 33.05 -9.60
N CYS A 63 6.43 33.27 -10.66
CA CYS A 63 6.95 33.77 -11.94
C CYS A 63 6.25 35.06 -12.35
N ARG A 64 7.00 35.98 -12.94
CA ARG A 64 6.53 37.28 -13.43
C ARG A 64 6.64 37.32 -14.94
N GLY A 65 5.61 37.90 -15.58
CA GLY A 65 5.60 38.23 -17.01
C GLY A 65 6.21 39.62 -17.28
N GLU A 66 6.19 40.07 -18.52
CA GLU A 66 6.63 41.41 -18.95
C GLU A 66 5.85 42.53 -18.22
N ASP A 67 4.54 42.36 -18.07
CA ASP A 67 3.71 43.22 -17.25
C ASP A 67 3.90 42.83 -15.77
N PRO A 68 4.36 43.76 -14.89
CA PRO A 68 4.51 43.49 -13.46
C PRO A 68 3.24 43.02 -12.75
N GLN A 69 2.06 43.32 -13.30
CA GLN A 69 0.78 42.84 -12.78
C GLN A 69 0.57 41.33 -13.06
N ASN A 70 1.26 40.76 -14.05
CA ASN A 70 1.20 39.37 -14.41
C ASN A 70 2.17 38.52 -13.58
N THR A 71 1.90 38.43 -12.29
CA THR A 71 2.63 37.53 -11.37
C THR A 71 1.76 36.33 -11.02
N VAL A 72 2.29 35.13 -11.22
CA VAL A 72 1.60 33.86 -10.90
C VAL A 72 2.42 33.07 -9.93
N THR A 73 1.75 32.51 -8.93
CA THR A 73 2.35 31.65 -7.89
C THR A 73 1.65 30.31 -7.85
N LYS A 74 2.43 29.22 -7.78
CA LYS A 74 1.95 27.86 -7.50
C LYS A 74 2.77 27.23 -6.40
N SER A 75 2.15 26.37 -5.60
CA SER A 75 2.82 25.65 -4.52
C SER A 75 2.56 24.17 -4.63
N VAL A 76 3.54 23.36 -4.20
CA VAL A 76 3.42 21.93 -3.97
C VAL A 76 3.92 21.60 -2.56
N THR A 77 3.36 20.58 -1.95
CA THR A 77 3.75 20.12 -0.62
C THR A 77 4.24 18.69 -0.71
N VAL A 78 5.38 18.41 -0.07
CA VAL A 78 5.94 17.07 0.09
C VAL A 78 6.06 16.79 1.58
N ARG A 79 5.48 15.70 2.03
CA ARG A 79 5.59 15.25 3.41
C ARG A 79 6.78 14.31 3.55
N VAL A 80 7.69 14.60 4.48
CA VAL A 80 8.73 13.67 4.88
C VAL A 80 8.26 12.91 6.12
N THR A 81 8.31 11.59 6.04
CA THR A 81 8.00 10.68 7.13
C THR A 81 9.27 10.00 7.63
N GLU A 82 9.22 9.46 8.83
CA GLU A 82 10.27 8.53 9.26
C GLU A 82 10.27 7.32 8.33
N SER A 83 11.46 6.74 8.11
CA SER A 83 11.52 5.37 7.60
C SER A 83 10.73 4.47 8.55
N SER A 84 9.73 3.80 8.01
CA SER A 84 8.89 2.87 8.79
C SER A 84 9.71 1.76 9.49
N SER A 85 10.95 1.59 9.07
CA SER A 85 11.89 0.68 9.70
C SER A 85 12.33 1.09 11.12
N SER A 86 12.02 2.32 11.59
CA SER A 86 12.63 2.83 12.82
C SER A 86 11.74 2.86 14.06
N SER A 87 10.40 2.77 13.96
CA SER A 87 9.67 3.23 15.14
C SER A 87 9.31 2.18 16.18
N ASN A 88 9.10 0.92 15.86
CA ASN A 88 8.72 -0.07 16.89
C ASN A 88 9.14 -1.52 16.58
N CYS A 89 9.55 -1.81 15.37
CA CYS A 89 10.02 -3.13 14.98
C CYS A 89 11.52 -3.22 15.19
N LYS A 90 11.96 -4.01 16.14
CA LYS A 90 13.40 -4.28 16.30
C LYS A 90 13.92 -4.93 15.03
N THR A 91 14.89 -4.31 14.39
CA THR A 91 15.68 -4.96 13.36
C THR A 91 16.09 -6.33 13.86
N PRO A 92 15.87 -7.42 13.13
CA PRO A 92 16.30 -8.74 13.56
C PRO A 92 17.78 -8.67 13.95
N LYS A 93 18.12 -9.14 15.14
CA LYS A 93 19.54 -9.27 15.51
C LYS A 93 20.15 -10.24 14.51
N ASN A 94 20.98 -9.72 13.65
CA ASN A 94 21.67 -10.50 12.65
C ASN A 94 22.93 -11.08 13.28
N ASP A 95 22.80 -12.25 13.85
CA ASP A 95 23.91 -13.11 14.26
C ASP A 95 24.23 -14.18 13.19
N SER A 96 23.52 -14.17 12.07
CA SER A 96 23.75 -15.04 10.93
C SER A 96 23.95 -14.25 9.63
N THR A 97 24.64 -14.85 8.70
CA THR A 97 25.19 -14.23 7.49
C THR A 97 24.16 -13.97 6.38
N SER A 98 22.93 -14.41 6.50
CA SER A 98 21.87 -14.14 5.53
C SER A 98 20.48 -14.14 6.14
N TYR A 99 19.71 -13.13 5.85
CA TYR A 99 18.27 -13.06 6.15
C TYR A 99 17.54 -12.44 4.96
N TRP A 100 16.28 -12.78 4.84
CA TRP A 100 15.37 -12.11 3.92
C TRP A 100 14.57 -11.07 4.71
N LEU A 101 14.41 -9.90 4.13
CA LEU A 101 13.63 -8.80 4.69
C LEU A 101 12.63 -8.32 3.64
N GLU A 102 11.37 -8.17 4.05
CA GLU A 102 10.37 -7.38 3.34
C GLU A 102 9.99 -6.21 4.27
N ASP A 103 10.29 -5.02 3.85
CA ASP A 103 10.11 -3.81 4.65
C ASP A 103 9.03 -2.87 4.08
N PHE A 104 8.42 -3.26 2.95
CA PHE A 104 7.37 -2.49 2.27
C PHE A 104 7.74 -1.03 1.97
N ASN A 105 9.02 -0.74 1.83
CA ASN A 105 9.51 0.60 1.47
C ASN A 105 9.29 0.93 -0.01
N ASN A 106 9.00 -0.06 -0.84
CA ASN A 106 8.60 0.14 -2.22
C ASN A 106 7.17 0.68 -2.30
N SER A 107 6.87 1.42 -3.36
CA SER A 107 5.50 1.88 -3.65
C SER A 107 4.62 0.79 -4.29
N TYR A 108 5.12 -0.42 -4.44
CA TYR A 108 4.43 -1.54 -5.08
C TYR A 108 4.55 -2.82 -4.24
N LEU A 109 3.55 -3.68 -4.36
CA LEU A 109 3.57 -5.02 -3.81
C LEU A 109 4.32 -5.96 -4.76
N ASP A 110 5.43 -6.56 -4.30
CA ASP A 110 6.27 -7.41 -5.15
C ASP A 110 5.51 -8.69 -5.55
N SER A 111 5.15 -8.77 -6.82
CA SER A 111 4.46 -9.92 -7.41
C SER A 111 5.33 -11.19 -7.49
N ASN A 112 6.65 -11.08 -7.30
CA ASN A 112 7.54 -12.25 -7.18
C ASN A 112 7.49 -12.88 -5.79
N ILE A 113 6.96 -12.15 -4.80
CA ILE A 113 6.86 -12.61 -3.41
C ILE A 113 5.40 -12.93 -3.07
N PHE A 114 4.48 -12.07 -3.45
CA PHE A 114 3.07 -12.15 -3.06
C PHE A 114 2.16 -12.51 -4.22
N SER A 115 1.14 -13.29 -3.93
CA SER A 115 -0.04 -13.50 -4.77
C SER A 115 -1.29 -13.16 -3.99
N TYR A 116 -2.32 -12.71 -4.69
CA TYR A 116 -3.65 -12.55 -4.12
C TYR A 116 -4.35 -13.92 -4.07
N GLN A 117 -5.00 -14.20 -2.95
CA GLN A 117 -5.98 -15.26 -2.86
C GLN A 117 -7.37 -14.63 -2.89
N ILE A 118 -8.05 -14.76 -4.05
CA ILE A 118 -9.27 -14.02 -4.36
C ILE A 118 -10.50 -14.88 -4.06
N GLY A 119 -11.58 -14.22 -3.63
CA GLY A 119 -12.88 -14.86 -3.47
C GLY A 119 -13.31 -15.07 -2.03
N ASN A 120 -14.32 -15.92 -1.88
CA ASN A 120 -14.87 -16.32 -0.57
C ASN A 120 -14.68 -17.84 -0.31
N GLY A 121 -13.81 -18.48 -1.08
CA GLY A 121 -13.47 -19.91 -0.91
C GLY A 121 -14.46 -20.90 -1.54
N SER A 122 -15.65 -20.48 -1.95
CA SER A 122 -16.71 -21.44 -2.30
C SER A 122 -16.57 -22.11 -3.66
N PHE A 123 -16.12 -21.39 -4.70
CA PHE A 123 -16.14 -21.94 -6.06
C PHE A 123 -14.86 -22.68 -6.46
N ALA A 124 -13.70 -22.11 -6.12
CA ALA A 124 -12.43 -22.69 -6.54
C ALA A 124 -11.98 -23.86 -5.66
N GLN A 125 -12.39 -23.87 -4.37
CA GLN A 125 -11.93 -24.84 -3.37
C GLN A 125 -13.06 -25.58 -2.65
N GLY A 126 -14.33 -25.28 -2.97
CA GLY A 126 -15.48 -25.92 -2.33
C GLY A 126 -15.67 -25.61 -0.84
N ILE A 127 -14.99 -24.59 -0.34
CA ILE A 127 -14.96 -24.22 1.09
C ILE A 127 -15.54 -22.83 1.25
N GLU A 128 -16.87 -22.74 1.32
CA GLU A 128 -17.57 -21.47 1.51
C GLU A 128 -17.13 -20.79 2.81
N GLY A 129 -16.91 -19.46 2.75
CA GLY A 129 -16.41 -18.69 3.90
C GLY A 129 -15.07 -19.21 4.41
N TRP A 130 -14.26 -19.77 3.50
CA TRP A 130 -12.93 -20.34 3.80
C TRP A 130 -12.93 -21.36 4.94
N GLY A 131 -14.08 -22.03 5.16
CA GLY A 131 -14.27 -23.00 6.23
C GLY A 131 -14.59 -22.41 7.61
N ASN A 132 -14.56 -21.09 7.75
CA ASN A 132 -14.72 -20.36 9.01
C ASN A 132 -15.98 -19.49 9.05
N ASN A 133 -16.87 -19.60 8.06
CA ASN A 133 -18.02 -18.70 7.85
C ASN A 133 -17.61 -17.24 7.72
N GLU A 134 -16.48 -16.97 7.08
CA GLU A 134 -16.00 -15.62 6.80
C GLU A 134 -16.98 -14.92 5.86
N ALA A 135 -17.40 -13.71 6.25
CA ALA A 135 -18.43 -12.96 5.55
C ALA A 135 -17.90 -12.14 4.35
N GLN A 136 -16.60 -11.85 4.32
CA GLN A 136 -16.01 -11.00 3.30
C GLN A 136 -15.64 -11.77 2.02
N TYR A 137 -15.56 -11.00 0.95
CA TYR A 137 -14.91 -11.38 -0.28
C TYR A 137 -13.50 -10.81 -0.30
N TYR A 138 -12.49 -11.61 -0.57
CA TYR A 138 -11.12 -11.14 -0.77
C TYR A 138 -10.91 -10.66 -2.20
N THR A 139 -10.54 -9.38 -2.35
CA THR A 139 -10.33 -8.74 -3.65
C THR A 139 -8.90 -8.92 -4.15
N GLY A 140 -8.73 -8.79 -5.47
CA GLY A 140 -7.44 -8.83 -6.14
C GLY A 140 -7.59 -8.46 -7.61
N PRO A 141 -6.55 -8.63 -8.42
CA PRO A 141 -6.62 -8.39 -9.86
C PRO A 141 -7.79 -9.13 -10.51
N GLY A 142 -8.65 -8.42 -11.21
CA GLY A 142 -9.78 -8.99 -11.93
C GLY A 142 -10.95 -9.44 -11.05
N SER A 143 -10.91 -9.19 -9.75
CA SER A 143 -12.08 -9.41 -8.89
C SER A 143 -13.13 -8.33 -9.15
N GLY A 144 -14.32 -8.73 -9.35
CA GLY A 144 -15.58 -8.04 -9.63
C GLY A 144 -15.74 -6.54 -9.36
N THR A 145 -16.96 -6.13 -9.40
CA THR A 145 -17.36 -4.71 -9.19
C THR A 145 -18.45 -4.67 -8.13
N TYR A 146 -18.63 -3.51 -7.48
CA TYR A 146 -19.80 -3.27 -6.67
C TYR A 146 -20.53 -2.01 -7.12
N GLY A 147 -21.81 -2.18 -7.49
CA GLY A 147 -22.59 -1.12 -8.08
C GLY A 147 -21.91 -0.54 -9.32
N ASN A 148 -21.67 0.77 -9.32
CA ASN A 148 -20.90 1.47 -10.33
C ASN A 148 -19.40 1.56 -10.01
N TYR A 149 -18.95 0.96 -8.93
CA TYR A 149 -17.56 0.96 -8.48
C TYR A 149 -16.84 -0.23 -9.10
N SER A 150 -15.86 0.02 -9.95
CA SER A 150 -14.89 -1.00 -10.31
C SER A 150 -13.88 -1.13 -9.17
N ASN A 151 -13.61 -2.35 -8.72
CA ASN A 151 -12.48 -2.57 -7.84
C ASN A 151 -11.21 -2.10 -8.56
N SER A 152 -10.64 -0.99 -8.10
CA SER A 152 -9.47 -0.39 -8.73
C SER A 152 -8.25 -1.23 -8.40
N TYR A 153 -7.84 -2.07 -9.35
CA TYR A 153 -6.53 -2.68 -9.32
C TYR A 153 -5.54 -1.77 -10.05
N ASP A 154 -4.53 -1.34 -9.35
CA ASP A 154 -3.41 -0.62 -9.97
C ASP A 154 -2.33 -1.61 -10.40
N SER A 155 -2.18 -1.80 -11.69
CA SER A 155 -1.19 -2.71 -12.26
C SER A 155 0.26 -2.22 -12.13
N GLN A 156 0.49 -0.96 -11.81
CA GLN A 156 1.83 -0.41 -11.60
C GLN A 156 2.33 -0.69 -10.20
N THR A 157 1.45 -0.55 -9.22
CA THR A 157 1.75 -0.80 -7.82
C THR A 157 1.37 -2.21 -7.37
N ASN A 158 0.65 -2.96 -8.21
CA ASN A 158 0.10 -4.29 -7.90
C ASN A 158 -0.76 -4.27 -6.62
N THR A 159 -1.53 -3.21 -6.43
CA THR A 159 -2.36 -2.96 -5.25
C THR A 159 -3.84 -2.91 -5.58
N THR A 160 -4.69 -3.01 -4.56
CA THR A 160 -6.15 -2.84 -4.63
C THR A 160 -6.61 -1.87 -3.55
N GLU A 161 -7.89 -1.55 -3.50
CA GLU A 161 -8.46 -0.76 -2.41
C GLU A 161 -8.37 -1.44 -1.04
N ASN A 162 -8.32 -2.78 -1.02
CA ASN A 162 -8.22 -3.56 0.20
C ASN A 162 -6.78 -3.94 0.57
N VAL A 163 -5.82 -3.84 -0.38
CA VAL A 163 -4.42 -4.19 -0.16
C VAL A 163 -3.53 -3.16 -0.84
N PHE A 164 -2.85 -2.37 -0.06
CA PHE A 164 -1.98 -1.30 -0.56
C PHE A 164 -0.80 -1.04 0.35
N ILE A 165 0.19 -0.32 -0.17
CA ILE A 165 1.35 0.13 0.60
C ILE A 165 1.21 1.63 0.83
N GLU A 166 1.30 2.02 2.08
CA GLU A 166 1.26 3.43 2.47
C GLU A 166 2.15 3.65 3.69
N ASP A 167 2.95 4.70 3.67
CA ASP A 167 3.90 5.05 4.73
C ASP A 167 4.88 3.91 5.08
N GLY A 168 5.27 3.07 4.11
CA GLY A 168 6.16 1.93 4.32
C GLY A 168 5.53 0.75 5.06
N TYR A 169 4.21 0.65 5.05
CA TYR A 169 3.47 -0.47 5.60
C TYR A 169 2.59 -1.12 4.55
N LEU A 170 2.57 -2.43 4.53
CA LEU A 170 1.49 -3.17 3.89
C LEU A 170 0.22 -2.97 4.73
N LYS A 171 -0.83 -2.45 4.10
CA LYS A 171 -2.14 -2.28 4.70
C LYS A 171 -3.13 -3.24 4.07
N ILE A 172 -3.84 -3.97 4.90
CA ILE A 172 -4.99 -4.79 4.52
C ILE A 172 -6.21 -4.15 5.18
N GLN A 173 -7.08 -3.57 4.38
CA GLN A 173 -8.21 -2.78 4.82
C GLN A 173 -9.52 -3.47 4.48
N PRO A 174 -10.26 -3.99 5.47
CA PRO A 174 -11.64 -4.42 5.25
C PRO A 174 -12.54 -3.23 4.96
N THR A 175 -13.47 -3.40 4.01
CA THR A 175 -14.43 -2.37 3.63
C THR A 175 -15.85 -2.90 3.78
N TYR A 176 -16.73 -2.10 4.37
CA TYR A 176 -18.16 -2.37 4.48
C TYR A 176 -18.92 -1.69 3.35
N HIS A 177 -19.79 -2.43 2.67
CA HIS A 177 -20.64 -1.97 1.58
C HIS A 177 -22.11 -1.98 2.05
N ASP A 178 -22.67 -0.80 2.30
CA ASP A 178 -24.03 -0.66 2.87
C ASP A 178 -25.11 -0.97 1.82
N THR A 179 -25.08 -0.27 0.69
CA THR A 179 -26.10 -0.36 -0.36
C THR A 179 -25.54 -0.92 -1.67
N ASP A 180 -24.28 -0.69 -1.94
CA ASP A 180 -23.60 -1.14 -3.17
C ASP A 180 -22.79 -2.40 -2.85
N LEU A 181 -23.50 -3.52 -2.77
CA LEU A 181 -22.88 -4.82 -2.47
C LEU A 181 -21.86 -5.21 -3.53
N PHE A 182 -20.76 -5.77 -3.09
CA PHE A 182 -19.74 -6.28 -4.00
C PHE A 182 -20.25 -7.53 -4.71
N ASN A 183 -20.11 -7.56 -6.03
CA ASN A 183 -20.50 -8.68 -6.88
C ASN A 183 -19.31 -9.14 -7.72
N ASP A 184 -19.08 -10.43 -7.77
CA ASP A 184 -18.16 -11.05 -8.70
C ASP A 184 -18.95 -11.94 -9.67
N PRO A 185 -18.90 -11.66 -10.99
CA PRO A 185 -19.60 -12.47 -11.99
C PRO A 185 -19.24 -13.96 -11.95
N ASN A 186 -18.05 -14.30 -11.46
CA ASN A 186 -17.61 -15.68 -11.32
C ASN A 186 -18.28 -16.39 -10.14
N TYR A 187 -18.93 -15.66 -9.25
CA TYR A 187 -19.67 -16.18 -8.10
C TYR A 187 -21.20 -16.16 -8.29
N GLY A 188 -21.67 -15.96 -9.54
CA GLY A 188 -23.08 -15.90 -9.88
C GLY A 188 -23.78 -14.69 -9.25
N ASP A 189 -24.99 -14.90 -8.71
CA ASP A 189 -25.81 -13.83 -8.12
C ASP A 189 -25.44 -13.52 -6.66
N ARG A 190 -24.30 -13.98 -6.17
CA ARG A 190 -23.89 -13.74 -4.78
C ARG A 190 -23.33 -12.33 -4.64
N SER A 191 -23.78 -11.65 -3.60
CA SER A 191 -23.30 -10.32 -3.23
C SER A 191 -22.70 -10.34 -1.82
N PHE A 192 -21.67 -9.54 -1.63
CA PHE A 192 -20.92 -9.48 -0.39
C PHE A 192 -21.01 -8.09 0.21
N THR A 193 -21.35 -8.03 1.49
CA THR A 193 -21.41 -6.80 2.28
C THR A 193 -20.02 -6.31 2.68
N PHE A 194 -19.04 -7.21 2.70
CA PHE A 194 -17.68 -6.89 3.09
C PHE A 194 -16.69 -7.34 2.02
N THR A 195 -15.67 -6.51 1.78
CA THR A 195 -14.46 -6.89 1.06
C THR A 195 -13.25 -6.79 1.96
N SER A 196 -12.20 -7.51 1.64
CA SER A 196 -10.92 -7.47 2.35
C SER A 196 -9.79 -7.93 1.43
N GLY A 197 -8.60 -8.16 1.97
CA GLY A 197 -7.45 -8.67 1.24
C GLY A 197 -6.87 -9.92 1.88
N LYS A 198 -6.39 -10.86 1.04
CA LYS A 198 -5.65 -12.04 1.46
C LYS A 198 -4.46 -12.25 0.53
N LEU A 199 -3.27 -12.22 1.10
CA LEU A 199 -2.02 -12.42 0.38
C LEU A 199 -1.38 -13.74 0.78
N VAL A 200 -0.76 -14.40 -0.17
CA VAL A 200 -0.01 -15.64 0.06
C VAL A 200 1.34 -15.57 -0.64
N THR A 201 2.33 -16.27 -0.09
CA THR A 201 3.67 -16.41 -0.68
C THR A 201 3.89 -17.79 -1.32
N SER A 202 2.84 -18.59 -1.43
CA SER A 202 2.90 -19.95 -1.98
C SER A 202 3.61 -19.99 -3.34
N SER A 203 4.49 -20.96 -3.51
CA SER A 203 5.32 -21.16 -4.72
C SER A 203 6.25 -19.98 -5.10
N LYS A 204 6.33 -18.95 -4.26
CA LYS A 204 7.18 -17.76 -4.47
C LYS A 204 8.21 -17.59 -3.37
N LYS A 205 7.78 -17.36 -2.15
CA LYS A 205 8.66 -17.28 -0.99
C LYS A 205 8.29 -18.36 0.02
N ILE A 206 9.17 -19.33 0.16
CA ILE A 206 9.02 -20.47 1.06
C ILE A 206 9.94 -20.28 2.27
N PHE A 207 9.46 -20.66 3.43
CA PHE A 207 10.22 -20.63 4.67
C PHE A 207 10.57 -22.07 5.06
N GLU A 208 11.86 -22.41 4.97
CA GLU A 208 12.34 -23.73 5.33
C GLU A 208 12.70 -23.80 6.82
N GLN A 209 12.59 -24.98 7.38
CA GLN A 209 12.98 -25.21 8.78
C GLN A 209 14.45 -25.63 8.90
N PRO A 210 15.18 -25.19 9.94
CA PRO A 210 14.74 -24.26 11.00
C PRO A 210 14.82 -22.79 10.53
N SER A 211 13.78 -22.02 10.80
CA SER A 211 13.74 -20.60 10.49
C SER A 211 13.29 -19.79 11.70
N ARG A 212 13.81 -18.56 11.82
CA ARG A 212 13.26 -17.54 12.71
C ARG A 212 12.50 -16.53 11.86
N ILE A 213 11.22 -16.38 12.14
CA ILE A 213 10.35 -15.43 11.45
C ILE A 213 9.97 -14.33 12.46
N THR A 214 10.18 -13.08 12.07
CA THR A 214 9.79 -11.90 12.85
C THR A 214 8.91 -11.03 11.98
N VAL A 215 7.72 -10.71 12.46
CA VAL A 215 6.78 -9.83 11.77
C VAL A 215 6.42 -8.68 12.69
N CYS A 216 6.46 -7.47 12.17
CA CYS A 216 5.95 -6.29 12.84
C CYS A 216 4.57 -5.98 12.28
N PHE A 217 3.57 -5.89 13.15
CA PHE A 217 2.19 -5.68 12.73
C PHE A 217 1.40 -4.86 13.75
N LYS A 218 0.33 -4.25 13.27
CA LYS A 218 -0.69 -3.61 14.08
C LYS A 218 -2.03 -4.27 13.77
N VAL A 219 -2.70 -4.78 14.79
CA VAL A 219 -4.06 -5.31 14.66
C VAL A 219 -5.07 -4.18 14.64
N PRO A 220 -6.17 -4.30 13.88
CA PRO A 220 -7.27 -3.35 13.95
C PRO A 220 -8.05 -3.49 15.26
N ASP A 221 -8.60 -2.37 15.73
CA ASP A 221 -9.57 -2.34 16.83
C ASP A 221 -10.99 -2.47 16.29
N GLY A 222 -11.86 -3.14 17.03
CA GLY A 222 -13.29 -3.25 16.73
C GLY A 222 -13.81 -4.67 16.65
N ALA A 223 -15.13 -4.79 16.75
CA ALA A 223 -15.81 -6.08 16.66
C ALA A 223 -15.85 -6.58 15.21
N GLY A 224 -15.70 -7.88 15.05
CA GLY A 224 -15.79 -8.55 13.74
C GLY A 224 -14.48 -8.65 12.97
N PHE A 225 -13.43 -7.95 13.37
CA PHE A 225 -12.11 -8.11 12.76
C PHE A 225 -11.47 -9.44 13.20
N TRP A 226 -10.86 -10.09 12.22
CA TRP A 226 -10.13 -11.35 12.42
C TRP A 226 -8.86 -11.36 11.56
N PRO A 227 -7.85 -10.55 11.90
CA PRO A 227 -6.58 -10.56 11.20
C PRO A 227 -5.76 -11.78 11.60
N ALA A 228 -5.03 -12.35 10.63
CA ALA A 228 -4.14 -13.49 10.84
C ALA A 228 -2.85 -13.38 10.02
N ILE A 229 -1.75 -13.89 10.59
CA ILE A 229 -0.47 -14.16 9.94
C ILE A 229 -0.12 -15.60 10.27
N TRP A 230 -0.13 -16.47 9.26
CA TRP A 230 -0.11 -17.90 9.47
C TRP A 230 0.56 -18.64 8.30
N PHE A 231 0.83 -19.90 8.47
CA PHE A 231 1.57 -20.72 7.54
C PHE A 231 0.89 -22.07 7.34
N LEU A 232 0.87 -22.53 6.09
CA LEU A 232 0.52 -23.87 5.70
C LEU A 232 1.73 -24.58 5.09
N PRO A 233 1.76 -25.92 5.09
CA PRO A 233 2.79 -26.68 4.40
C PRO A 233 2.90 -26.31 2.93
N GLN A 234 4.12 -26.29 2.41
CA GLN A 234 4.36 -26.09 0.99
C GLN A 234 3.60 -27.14 0.17
N GLY A 235 2.96 -26.69 -0.90
CA GLY A 235 2.20 -27.57 -1.79
C GLY A 235 0.87 -28.03 -1.22
N PHE A 236 0.32 -27.35 -0.21
CA PHE A 236 -0.99 -27.66 0.35
C PHE A 236 -2.08 -27.79 -0.73
N ILE A 237 -2.06 -26.93 -1.75
CA ILE A 237 -2.96 -27.00 -2.89
C ILE A 237 -2.45 -27.98 -3.96
N GLU A 238 -1.14 -27.94 -4.25
CA GLU A 238 -0.52 -28.68 -5.35
C GLU A 238 -0.46 -30.20 -5.10
N PHE A 239 -0.30 -30.62 -3.84
CA PHE A 239 -0.12 -32.04 -3.46
C PHE A 239 -1.32 -32.60 -2.71
N ASN A 240 -2.49 -31.98 -2.84
CA ASN A 240 -3.72 -32.42 -2.20
C ASN A 240 -3.57 -32.67 -0.69
N LYS A 241 -2.82 -31.79 -0.04
CA LYS A 241 -2.65 -31.76 1.40
C LYS A 241 -3.98 -31.47 2.07
N SER A 242 -4.23 -32.04 3.23
CA SER A 242 -5.48 -31.85 3.96
C SER A 242 -5.27 -31.13 5.28
N TRP A 243 -6.15 -30.19 5.55
CA TRP A 243 -6.24 -29.56 6.86
C TRP A 243 -7.19 -30.43 7.74
N PRO A 244 -6.85 -30.66 9.02
CA PRO A 244 -5.66 -30.20 9.75
C PRO A 244 -4.46 -31.19 9.70
N ASP A 245 -4.54 -32.29 8.99
CA ASP A 245 -3.60 -33.43 9.07
C ASP A 245 -2.16 -33.04 8.70
N ASP A 246 -1.98 -32.14 7.76
CA ASP A 246 -0.67 -31.69 7.31
C ASP A 246 -0.15 -30.46 8.10
N GLY A 247 -0.93 -29.98 9.07
CA GLY A 247 -0.54 -28.96 10.03
C GLY A 247 -0.78 -27.52 9.56
N GLU A 248 -0.75 -26.62 10.55
CA GLU A 248 -0.86 -25.15 10.42
C GLU A 248 -0.02 -24.50 11.52
N ILE A 249 0.55 -23.35 11.27
CA ILE A 249 1.27 -22.56 12.27
C ILE A 249 0.73 -21.14 12.23
N ASP A 250 0.10 -20.69 13.30
CA ASP A 250 -0.36 -19.32 13.46
C ASP A 250 0.66 -18.51 14.23
N LEU A 251 1.28 -17.55 13.53
CA LEU A 251 2.19 -16.61 14.16
C LEU A 251 1.41 -15.53 14.92
N MET A 252 0.31 -15.12 14.35
CA MET A 252 -0.63 -14.17 14.94
C MET A 252 -2.03 -14.46 14.42
N GLU A 253 -2.95 -14.57 15.35
CA GLU A 253 -4.38 -14.60 15.10
C GLU A 253 -5.06 -13.74 16.17
N ALA A 254 -5.88 -12.79 15.75
CA ALA A 254 -6.58 -11.92 16.69
C ALA A 254 -8.05 -11.82 16.32
N ARG A 255 -8.90 -11.76 17.35
CA ARG A 255 -10.34 -11.59 17.19
C ARG A 255 -10.79 -10.34 17.92
N GLY A 256 -11.29 -9.37 17.15
CA GLY A 256 -11.86 -8.15 17.68
C GLY A 256 -13.14 -8.43 18.49
N ARG A 257 -13.22 -7.88 19.69
CA ARG A 257 -14.39 -7.98 20.56
C ARG A 257 -14.99 -6.58 20.73
N LEU A 258 -16.28 -6.53 20.96
CA LEU A 258 -16.91 -5.30 21.46
C LEU A 258 -16.24 -4.94 22.80
N PRO A 259 -15.91 -3.66 23.02
CA PRO A 259 -15.55 -3.22 24.37
C PRO A 259 -16.67 -3.66 25.32
N GLN A 260 -16.29 -4.32 26.40
CA GLN A 260 -17.28 -4.59 27.44
C GLN A 260 -17.65 -3.24 28.04
N VAL A 261 -18.90 -2.84 27.89
CA VAL A 261 -19.49 -1.65 28.52
C VAL A 261 -19.68 -1.94 30.00
#